data_2ec2943573868f6735c6fed46ad1970d
#
_entry.id   2ec2943573868f6735c6fed46ad1970d
#
_cell.length_a   1.000
_cell.length_b   1.000
_cell.length_c   1.000
_cell.angle_alpha   90.00
_cell.angle_beta   90.00
_cell.angle_gamma   90.00
#
_symmetry.space_group_name_H-M   'P 1'
#
loop_
_entity.id
_entity.type
_entity.pdbx_description
1 polymer ?
#
loop_
_entity_poly.entity_id
_entity_poly.type
_entity_poly.pdbx_seq_one_letter_code
_entity_poly.pdbx_strand_id
1 'polypeptide(L)'
;MTKKLFFLLPILLTAFSISAQTRTDKLLKNLHDNESKYIFVIAHRGDWRNAPENSLQSIEKAIAMKVDMIELDIQPTKDGNFICMHDETLDRTSTGKGPIKDYTTEELKKFVLRSGNGIKTRQPIPTLKEALNVCKGRILVNIDKGGTYIKEIMPIIQECGMEKQVIIKGYYPVEKVKKEYGSNEGMLYMPIVNLWDKEAVATIQTFIKNFTPIAYELCFKDDANPNLKIIDEIAKSGSRIWMNTLWDSLCGGHDDENALLESKDKHWGWMLKHKATMIQT
;
A
#
# COMPACT_ATOMS: atom_id res chain seq x y z
N MET A 1 36.77 48.36 -51.46
CA MET A 1 36.05 48.33 -50.20
C MET A 1 35.17 47.08 -50.15
N THR A 2 35.66 46.00 -49.58
CA THR A 2 35.00 44.71 -49.54
C THR A 2 34.27 44.55 -48.16
N LYS A 3 32.93 44.55 -48.20
CA LYS A 3 32.11 44.32 -47.00
C LYS A 3 32.13 42.86 -46.64
N LYS A 4 32.72 42.48 -45.49
CA LYS A 4 32.60 41.15 -44.89
C LYS A 4 31.26 41.05 -44.18
N LEU A 5 30.40 40.15 -44.65
CA LEU A 5 29.13 39.78 -44.00
C LEU A 5 29.41 38.71 -42.96
N PHE A 6 29.24 39.03 -41.68
CA PHE A 6 29.29 38.06 -40.59
C PHE A 6 27.92 37.39 -40.44
N PHE A 7 27.82 36.11 -40.77
CA PHE A 7 26.67 35.30 -40.41
C PHE A 7 26.81 34.85 -38.93
N LEU A 8 26.00 35.40 -38.05
CA LEU A 8 25.80 34.85 -36.73
C LEU A 8 24.82 33.67 -36.82
N LEU A 9 25.34 32.46 -36.60
CA LEU A 9 24.54 31.25 -36.46
C LEU A 9 23.97 31.20 -35.03
N PRO A 10 22.64 31.19 -34.78
CA PRO A 10 22.11 31.04 -33.47
C PRO A 10 22.32 29.60 -32.99
N ILE A 11 23.16 29.39 -31.98
CA ILE A 11 23.29 28.12 -31.28
C ILE A 11 22.03 27.94 -30.43
N LEU A 12 21.12 27.07 -30.90
CA LEU A 12 19.93 26.62 -30.15
C LEU A 12 20.41 25.65 -29.06
N LEU A 13 20.66 26.17 -27.86
CA LEU A 13 20.88 25.33 -26.67
C LEU A 13 19.55 24.67 -26.28
N THR A 14 19.32 23.46 -26.74
CA THR A 14 18.28 22.58 -26.16
C THR A 14 18.74 22.16 -24.78
N ALA A 15 18.23 22.83 -23.75
CA ALA A 15 18.38 22.38 -22.39
C ALA A 15 17.62 21.04 -22.20
N PHE A 16 18.34 19.93 -22.32
CA PHE A 16 17.84 18.65 -21.83
C PHE A 16 17.77 18.73 -20.31
N SER A 17 16.58 18.99 -19.78
CA SER A 17 16.31 18.81 -18.36
C SER A 17 16.40 17.33 -18.05
N ILE A 18 17.56 16.86 -17.60
CA ILE A 18 17.70 15.54 -17.00
C ILE A 18 16.96 15.65 -15.66
N SER A 19 15.69 15.27 -15.64
CA SER A 19 14.95 15.11 -14.39
C SER A 19 15.67 14.03 -13.58
N ALA A 20 16.21 14.39 -12.42
CA ALA A 20 16.81 13.41 -11.53
C ALA A 20 15.72 12.40 -11.12
N GLN A 21 16.00 11.10 -11.28
CA GLN A 21 15.11 10.03 -10.91
C GLN A 21 14.72 10.17 -9.42
N THR A 22 13.43 10.31 -9.15
CA THR A 22 12.91 10.44 -7.79
C THR A 22 13.04 9.11 -7.03
N ARG A 23 12.91 9.14 -5.69
CA ARG A 23 12.84 7.92 -4.89
C ARG A 23 11.66 7.04 -5.32
N THR A 24 10.52 7.67 -5.57
CA THR A 24 9.31 6.97 -6.03
C THR A 24 9.52 6.27 -7.37
N ASP A 25 10.21 6.89 -8.33
CA ASP A 25 10.54 6.24 -9.61
C ASP A 25 11.39 4.98 -9.40
N LYS A 26 12.34 5.02 -8.45
CA LYS A 26 13.15 3.85 -8.11
C LYS A 26 12.31 2.75 -7.47
N LEU A 27 11.39 3.11 -6.59
CA LEU A 27 10.46 2.15 -5.97
C LEU A 27 9.55 1.51 -7.02
N LEU A 28 8.96 2.30 -7.92
CA LEU A 28 8.14 1.79 -9.03
C LEU A 28 8.93 0.87 -9.96
N LYS A 29 10.16 1.25 -10.30
CA LYS A 29 11.04 0.37 -11.08
C LYS A 29 11.25 -0.97 -10.39
N ASN A 30 11.61 -0.96 -9.09
CA ASN A 30 11.76 -2.19 -8.34
C ASN A 30 10.46 -2.97 -8.22
N LEU A 31 9.32 -2.30 -8.03
CA LEU A 31 8.01 -2.94 -7.88
C LEU A 31 7.64 -3.78 -9.11
N HIS A 32 7.92 -3.28 -10.31
CA HIS A 32 7.61 -3.93 -11.58
C HIS A 32 8.74 -4.81 -12.15
N ASP A 33 9.90 -4.84 -11.51
CA ASP A 33 11.02 -5.69 -11.92
C ASP A 33 10.91 -7.05 -11.20
N ASN A 34 10.48 -8.07 -11.91
CA ASN A 34 10.28 -9.42 -11.37
C ASN A 34 11.58 -10.08 -10.87
N GLU A 35 12.75 -9.64 -11.37
CA GLU A 35 14.06 -10.13 -10.95
C GLU A 35 14.64 -9.32 -9.77
N SER A 36 14.00 -8.22 -9.40
CA SER A 36 14.46 -7.37 -8.31
C SER A 36 14.35 -8.08 -6.96
N LYS A 37 15.48 -8.14 -6.26
CA LYS A 37 15.57 -8.63 -4.89
C LYS A 37 15.32 -7.55 -3.85
N TYR A 38 14.81 -6.39 -4.26
CA TYR A 38 14.49 -5.31 -3.36
C TYR A 38 13.40 -5.72 -2.39
N ILE A 39 13.64 -5.51 -1.10
CA ILE A 39 12.67 -5.77 -0.03
C ILE A 39 11.96 -4.46 0.30
N PHE A 40 10.66 -4.42 0.09
CA PHE A 40 9.83 -3.28 0.46
C PHE A 40 9.46 -3.36 1.94
N VAL A 41 9.67 -2.27 2.65
CA VAL A 41 9.21 -2.10 4.03
C VAL A 41 7.95 -1.25 4.02
N ILE A 42 6.88 -1.77 4.62
CA ILE A 42 5.56 -1.15 4.62
C ILE A 42 5.16 -0.78 6.05
N ALA A 43 4.85 0.49 6.27
CA ALA A 43 4.36 0.96 7.55
C ALA A 43 2.84 0.77 7.64
N HIS A 44 2.39 -0.07 8.59
CA HIS A 44 0.99 -0.32 8.91
C HIS A 44 0.32 0.95 9.45
N ARG A 45 -0.70 1.46 8.75
CA ARG A 45 -1.42 2.71 9.09
C ARG A 45 -0.52 3.94 9.25
N GLY A 46 0.62 3.96 8.50
CA GLY A 46 1.68 4.94 8.68
C GLY A 46 2.54 4.71 9.93
N ASP A 47 3.20 5.75 10.45
CA ASP A 47 3.92 5.66 11.74
C ASP A 47 2.95 5.82 12.93
N TRP A 48 2.13 4.80 13.15
CA TRP A 48 1.10 4.81 14.19
C TRP A 48 1.64 4.83 15.62
N ARG A 49 2.90 4.50 15.83
CA ARG A 49 3.55 4.54 17.16
C ARG A 49 3.84 5.97 17.61
N ASN A 50 4.12 6.86 16.67
CA ASN A 50 4.50 8.26 16.96
C ASN A 50 3.47 9.30 16.50
N ALA A 51 2.35 8.86 15.91
CA ALA A 51 1.23 9.69 15.48
C ALA A 51 -0.08 8.87 15.53
N PRO A 52 -1.26 9.47 15.47
CA PRO A 52 -2.50 8.71 15.30
C PRO A 52 -2.46 7.86 14.04
N GLU A 53 -2.89 6.59 14.13
CA GLU A 53 -3.01 5.71 12.97
C GLU A 53 -3.85 6.35 11.86
N ASN A 54 -3.51 6.08 10.60
CA ASN A 54 -4.23 6.60 9.43
C ASN A 54 -4.31 8.14 9.34
N SER A 55 -3.47 8.89 10.08
CA SER A 55 -3.44 10.35 10.04
C SER A 55 -2.45 10.88 9.00
N LEU A 56 -2.64 12.13 8.53
CA LEU A 56 -1.63 12.79 7.68
C LEU A 56 -0.28 12.89 8.39
N GLN A 57 -0.28 13.04 9.72
CA GLN A 57 0.95 13.08 10.51
C GLN A 57 1.66 11.72 10.52
N SER A 58 0.95 10.59 10.62
CA SER A 58 1.57 9.25 10.54
C SER A 58 2.17 9.00 9.16
N ILE A 59 1.52 9.48 8.09
CA ILE A 59 2.03 9.44 6.73
C ILE A 59 3.34 10.23 6.61
N GLU A 60 3.35 11.49 7.06
CA GLU A 60 4.54 12.35 7.00
C GLU A 60 5.72 11.75 7.78
N LYS A 61 5.47 11.15 8.94
CA LYS A 61 6.51 10.48 9.73
C LYS A 61 7.05 9.23 9.02
N ALA A 62 6.18 8.42 8.42
CA ALA A 62 6.59 7.25 7.63
C ALA A 62 7.45 7.68 6.42
N ILE A 63 7.09 8.76 5.73
CA ILE A 63 7.91 9.34 4.65
C ILE A 63 9.28 9.80 5.17
N ALA A 64 9.30 10.47 6.33
CA ALA A 64 10.55 10.94 6.96
C ALA A 64 11.46 9.78 7.36
N MET A 65 10.92 8.65 7.81
CA MET A 65 11.65 7.41 8.07
C MET A 65 12.16 6.72 6.80
N LYS A 66 11.72 7.17 5.61
CA LYS A 66 12.06 6.58 4.31
C LYS A 66 11.60 5.12 4.16
N VAL A 67 10.48 4.74 4.75
CA VAL A 67 9.83 3.47 4.39
C VAL A 67 9.33 3.54 2.94
N ASP A 68 9.11 2.39 2.31
CA ASP A 68 8.88 2.33 0.87
C ASP A 68 7.40 2.48 0.50
N MET A 69 6.55 2.04 1.41
CA MET A 69 5.10 2.06 1.25
C MET A 69 4.43 2.30 2.60
N ILE A 70 3.27 2.91 2.57
CA ILE A 70 2.34 2.89 3.70
C ILE A 70 1.12 2.07 3.36
N GLU A 71 0.59 1.42 4.35
CA GLU A 71 -0.74 0.85 4.28
C GLU A 71 -1.72 1.80 4.96
N LEU A 72 -2.89 1.97 4.36
CA LEU A 72 -3.99 2.83 4.84
C LEU A 72 -5.31 2.07 4.75
N ASP A 73 -6.07 2.14 5.82
CA ASP A 73 -7.46 1.68 5.85
C ASP A 73 -8.41 2.76 5.37
N ILE A 74 -9.51 2.36 4.71
CA ILE A 74 -10.55 3.30 4.28
C ILE A 74 -11.94 2.89 4.77
N GLN A 75 -12.77 3.90 5.02
CA GLN A 75 -14.19 3.72 5.32
C GLN A 75 -15.03 4.72 4.52
N PRO A 76 -16.20 4.28 3.98
CA PRO A 76 -17.11 5.16 3.26
C PRO A 76 -17.87 6.06 4.23
N THR A 77 -18.12 7.30 3.81
CA THR A 77 -18.93 8.28 4.52
C THR A 77 -20.37 8.31 3.97
N LYS A 78 -21.29 8.95 4.68
CA LYS A 78 -22.69 9.11 4.28
C LYS A 78 -22.88 9.79 2.91
N ASP A 79 -22.00 10.70 2.56
CA ASP A 79 -22.01 11.46 1.31
C ASP A 79 -21.17 10.82 0.19
N GLY A 80 -20.77 9.53 0.35
CA GLY A 80 -20.09 8.73 -0.66
C GLY A 80 -18.61 9.04 -0.84
N ASN A 81 -17.99 9.82 0.04
CA ASN A 81 -16.56 10.00 0.11
C ASN A 81 -15.90 8.88 0.93
N PHE A 82 -14.56 8.91 1.03
CA PHE A 82 -13.78 7.99 1.85
C PHE A 82 -12.87 8.75 2.80
N ILE A 83 -12.82 8.28 4.05
CA ILE A 83 -11.86 8.73 5.06
C ILE A 83 -10.86 7.63 5.36
N CYS A 84 -9.70 8.00 5.89
CA CYS A 84 -8.71 7.04 6.37
C CYS A 84 -9.02 6.65 7.82
N MET A 85 -9.54 5.44 8.01
CA MET A 85 -9.85 4.87 9.33
C MET A 85 -10.03 3.36 9.24
N HIS A 86 -9.53 2.64 10.25
CA HIS A 86 -9.63 1.18 10.28
C HIS A 86 -11.04 0.69 10.65
N ASP A 87 -11.57 1.18 11.76
CA ASP A 87 -12.84 0.71 12.31
C ASP A 87 -14.02 1.31 11.52
N GLU A 88 -15.14 0.61 11.48
CA GLU A 88 -16.39 1.13 10.92
C GLU A 88 -17.04 2.23 11.78
N THR A 89 -16.54 2.39 13.01
CA THR A 89 -17.03 3.39 13.95
C THR A 89 -15.92 4.35 14.39
N LEU A 90 -16.32 5.53 14.85
CA LEU A 90 -15.43 6.60 15.31
C LEU A 90 -14.82 6.36 16.70
N ASP A 91 -15.32 5.38 17.44
CA ASP A 91 -15.22 5.28 18.91
C ASP A 91 -13.80 5.09 19.43
N ARG A 92 -12.99 4.24 18.80
CA ARG A 92 -11.64 3.88 19.28
C ARG A 92 -10.61 4.97 18.98
N THR A 93 -10.58 5.43 17.75
CA THR A 93 -9.47 6.24 17.23
C THR A 93 -9.80 7.72 17.07
N SER A 94 -11.02 8.15 17.42
CA SER A 94 -11.41 9.56 17.31
C SER A 94 -12.18 10.07 18.55
N THR A 95 -12.50 11.36 18.52
CA THR A 95 -13.41 11.98 19.52
C THR A 95 -14.88 11.83 19.17
N GLY A 96 -15.19 11.34 17.97
CA GLY A 96 -16.55 11.03 17.52
C GLY A 96 -17.07 9.73 18.13
N LYS A 97 -18.33 9.42 17.83
CA LYS A 97 -19.03 8.21 18.30
C LYS A 97 -19.90 7.63 17.18
N GLY A 98 -20.07 6.32 17.19
CA GLY A 98 -20.97 5.61 16.28
C GLY A 98 -20.43 5.40 14.86
N PRO A 99 -21.29 4.85 13.95
CA PRO A 99 -20.89 4.43 12.63
C PRO A 99 -20.46 5.58 11.71
N ILE A 100 -19.32 5.44 11.04
CA ILE A 100 -18.79 6.46 10.09
C ILE A 100 -19.79 6.75 8.98
N LYS A 101 -20.47 5.74 8.45
CA LYS A 101 -21.46 5.84 7.37
C LYS A 101 -22.66 6.74 7.69
N ASP A 102 -22.85 7.10 8.95
CA ASP A 102 -23.96 7.99 9.37
C ASP A 102 -23.57 9.47 9.28
N TYR A 103 -22.29 9.78 9.03
CA TYR A 103 -21.74 11.13 8.96
C TYR A 103 -21.29 11.49 7.55
N THR A 104 -21.54 12.73 7.15
CA THR A 104 -20.91 13.34 5.97
C THR A 104 -19.44 13.68 6.25
N THR A 105 -18.66 13.85 5.20
CA THR A 105 -17.27 14.28 5.30
C THR A 105 -17.11 15.58 6.12
N GLU A 106 -18.04 16.54 5.92
CA GLU A 106 -18.01 17.82 6.63
C GLU A 106 -18.33 17.67 8.13
N GLU A 107 -19.22 16.77 8.48
CA GLU A 107 -19.51 16.46 9.90
C GLU A 107 -18.32 15.78 10.58
N LEU A 108 -17.59 14.91 9.85
CA LEU A 108 -16.42 14.21 10.37
C LEU A 108 -15.24 15.16 10.66
N LYS A 109 -15.12 16.29 9.95
CA LYS A 109 -14.10 17.32 10.26
C LYS A 109 -14.20 17.94 11.63
N LYS A 110 -15.34 17.81 12.32
CA LYS A 110 -15.53 18.28 13.69
C LYS A 110 -14.84 17.41 14.73
N PHE A 111 -14.46 16.19 14.35
CA PHE A 111 -13.79 15.25 15.21
C PHE A 111 -12.28 15.26 14.94
N VAL A 112 -11.53 14.87 15.97
CA VAL A 112 -10.07 14.71 15.85
C VAL A 112 -9.67 13.29 16.26
N LEU A 113 -8.54 12.87 15.75
CA LEU A 113 -7.98 11.56 16.04
C LEU A 113 -7.39 11.51 17.45
N ARG A 114 -7.34 10.29 18.00
CA ARG A 114 -6.63 9.94 19.23
C ARG A 114 -5.31 9.25 18.86
N SER A 115 -4.29 9.46 19.67
CA SER A 115 -3.05 8.66 19.62
C SER A 115 -3.31 7.22 20.06
N GLY A 116 -2.35 6.32 19.82
CA GLY A 116 -2.47 4.90 20.18
C GLY A 116 -2.73 4.64 21.67
N ASN A 117 -2.35 5.56 22.56
CA ASN A 117 -2.65 5.51 24.00
C ASN A 117 -3.97 6.22 24.37
N GLY A 118 -4.83 6.56 23.39
CA GLY A 118 -6.16 7.13 23.61
C GLY A 118 -6.22 8.64 23.86
N ILE A 119 -5.08 9.34 23.85
CA ILE A 119 -5.03 10.79 24.12
C ILE A 119 -5.56 11.54 22.89
N LYS A 120 -6.46 12.50 23.12
CA LYS A 120 -6.98 13.42 22.11
C LYS A 120 -5.84 14.25 21.50
N THR A 121 -5.74 14.27 20.18
CA THR A 121 -4.78 15.09 19.44
C THR A 121 -5.45 16.31 18.80
N ARG A 122 -4.70 17.02 17.95
CA ARG A 122 -5.24 18.08 17.07
C ARG A 122 -5.37 17.61 15.62
N GLN A 123 -5.11 16.32 15.34
CA GLN A 123 -5.13 15.78 13.99
C GLN A 123 -6.58 15.54 13.56
N PRO A 124 -7.04 16.14 12.45
CA PRO A 124 -8.35 15.81 11.87
C PRO A 124 -8.35 14.40 11.30
N ILE A 125 -9.54 13.85 11.08
CA ILE A 125 -9.71 12.61 10.31
C ILE A 125 -9.49 12.97 8.83
N PRO A 126 -8.49 12.41 8.14
CA PRO A 126 -8.24 12.75 6.76
C PRO A 126 -9.16 11.99 5.81
N THR A 127 -9.48 12.62 4.69
CA THR A 127 -10.06 11.93 3.53
C THR A 127 -8.98 11.12 2.80
N LEU A 128 -9.41 10.10 2.04
CA LEU A 128 -8.51 9.36 1.15
C LEU A 128 -7.78 10.31 0.19
N LYS A 129 -8.49 11.28 -0.40
CA LYS A 129 -7.90 12.26 -1.31
C LYS A 129 -6.79 13.10 -0.66
N GLU A 130 -7.00 13.56 0.58
CA GLU A 130 -5.99 14.30 1.33
C GLU A 130 -4.75 13.43 1.60
N ALA A 131 -4.95 12.17 2.01
CA ALA A 131 -3.87 11.21 2.24
C ALA A 131 -3.07 10.93 0.96
N LEU A 132 -3.74 10.66 -0.17
CA LEU A 132 -3.09 10.41 -1.45
C LEU A 132 -2.28 11.63 -1.93
N ASN A 133 -2.79 12.85 -1.75
CA ASN A 133 -2.08 14.06 -2.11
C ASN A 133 -0.78 14.25 -1.31
N VAL A 134 -0.76 13.86 -0.04
CA VAL A 134 0.48 13.85 0.78
C VAL A 134 1.47 12.81 0.28
N CYS A 135 1.00 11.65 -0.18
CA CYS A 135 1.84 10.54 -0.65
C CYS A 135 2.40 10.75 -2.05
N LYS A 136 1.75 11.57 -2.89
CA LYS A 136 2.06 11.74 -4.30
C LYS A 136 3.53 12.08 -4.56
N GLY A 137 4.20 11.23 -5.34
CA GLY A 137 5.61 11.40 -5.70
C GLY A 137 6.59 11.16 -4.55
N ARG A 138 6.13 10.71 -3.37
CA ARG A 138 6.94 10.59 -2.16
C ARG A 138 7.03 9.18 -1.59
N ILE A 139 5.94 8.39 -1.66
CA ILE A 139 5.84 7.06 -1.07
C ILE A 139 4.78 6.24 -1.81
N LEU A 140 4.93 4.92 -1.89
CA LEU A 140 3.88 4.03 -2.38
C LEU A 140 2.77 3.89 -1.34
N VAL A 141 1.57 3.54 -1.80
CA VAL A 141 0.39 3.37 -0.93
C VAL A 141 -0.25 2.01 -1.19
N ASN A 142 -0.57 1.28 -0.13
CA ASN A 142 -1.48 0.16 -0.16
C ASN A 142 -2.80 0.59 0.49
N ILE A 143 -3.93 0.34 -0.16
CA ILE A 143 -5.26 0.64 0.38
C ILE A 143 -5.91 -0.66 0.84
N ASP A 144 -5.99 -0.83 2.17
CA ASP A 144 -6.78 -1.90 2.78
C ASP A 144 -8.27 -1.64 2.64
N LYS A 145 -9.06 -2.73 2.50
CA LYS A 145 -10.50 -2.71 2.21
C LYS A 145 -10.85 -2.09 0.85
N GLY A 146 -9.85 -1.56 0.13
CA GLY A 146 -10.03 -0.94 -1.18
C GLY A 146 -10.65 -1.87 -2.21
N GLY A 147 -10.39 -3.17 -2.14
CA GLY A 147 -10.97 -4.17 -3.02
C GLY A 147 -12.51 -4.17 -3.00
N THR A 148 -13.13 -3.79 -1.89
CA THR A 148 -14.60 -3.68 -1.78
C THR A 148 -15.16 -2.48 -2.54
N TYR A 149 -14.35 -1.44 -2.73
CA TYR A 149 -14.77 -0.12 -3.22
C TYR A 149 -14.01 0.33 -4.47
N ILE A 150 -13.53 -0.62 -5.31
CA ILE A 150 -12.69 -0.30 -6.49
C ILE A 150 -13.34 0.78 -7.36
N LYS A 151 -14.63 0.65 -7.66
CA LYS A 151 -15.37 1.58 -8.53
C LYS A 151 -15.43 2.99 -7.99
N GLU A 152 -15.57 3.09 -6.67
CA GLU A 152 -15.72 4.35 -5.97
C GLU A 152 -14.38 5.05 -5.72
N ILE A 153 -13.32 4.27 -5.45
CA ILE A 153 -12.01 4.85 -5.12
C ILE A 153 -11.13 5.10 -6.35
N MET A 154 -11.30 4.35 -7.44
CA MET A 154 -10.49 4.56 -8.65
C MET A 154 -10.59 5.98 -9.22
N PRO A 155 -11.77 6.62 -9.30
CA PRO A 155 -11.85 8.03 -9.69
C PRO A 155 -11.04 8.98 -8.79
N ILE A 156 -11.01 8.71 -7.47
CA ILE A 156 -10.22 9.51 -6.51
C ILE A 156 -8.72 9.31 -6.76
N ILE A 157 -8.30 8.07 -6.98
CA ILE A 157 -6.89 7.73 -7.27
C ILE A 157 -6.45 8.39 -8.57
N GLN A 158 -7.28 8.36 -9.62
CA GLN A 158 -7.05 8.98 -10.92
C GLN A 158 -7.01 10.50 -10.83
N GLU A 159 -7.92 11.12 -10.11
CA GLU A 159 -7.91 12.57 -9.87
C GLU A 159 -6.61 13.02 -9.19
N CYS A 160 -6.09 12.20 -8.29
CA CYS A 160 -4.80 12.44 -7.64
C CYS A 160 -3.60 12.13 -8.57
N GLY A 161 -3.79 11.42 -9.70
CA GLY A 161 -2.72 10.93 -10.58
C GLY A 161 -1.81 9.93 -9.87
N MET A 162 -2.40 8.99 -9.12
CA MET A 162 -1.71 8.05 -8.24
C MET A 162 -1.83 6.58 -8.68
N GLU A 163 -2.35 6.31 -9.89
CA GLU A 163 -2.70 4.96 -10.37
C GLU A 163 -1.49 4.00 -10.32
N LYS A 164 -0.30 4.51 -10.58
CA LYS A 164 0.94 3.73 -10.54
C LYS A 164 1.53 3.56 -9.14
N GLN A 165 1.09 4.38 -8.17
CA GLN A 165 1.64 4.38 -6.80
C GLN A 165 0.74 3.68 -5.79
N VAL A 166 -0.49 3.32 -6.16
CA VAL A 166 -1.48 2.74 -5.27
C VAL A 166 -1.70 1.28 -5.60
N ILE A 167 -1.53 0.41 -4.61
CA ILE A 167 -1.92 -1.01 -4.65
C ILE A 167 -3.23 -1.16 -3.88
N ILE A 168 -4.25 -1.69 -4.54
CA ILE A 168 -5.54 -2.01 -3.92
C ILE A 168 -5.51 -3.46 -3.46
N LYS A 169 -5.80 -3.73 -2.18
CA LYS A 169 -5.87 -5.11 -1.69
C LYS A 169 -7.30 -5.53 -1.33
N GLY A 170 -7.54 -6.84 -1.38
CA GLY A 170 -8.85 -7.38 -1.00
C GLY A 170 -9.02 -8.87 -1.30
N TYR A 171 -10.23 -9.36 -1.07
CA TYR A 171 -10.61 -10.79 -1.19
C TYR A 171 -11.44 -11.09 -2.45
N TYR A 172 -11.39 -10.25 -3.47
CA TYR A 172 -12.19 -10.47 -4.66
C TYR A 172 -11.69 -11.68 -5.48
N PRO A 173 -12.62 -12.50 -5.99
CA PRO A 173 -12.26 -13.56 -6.92
C PRO A 173 -11.73 -12.96 -8.23
N VAL A 174 -10.86 -13.72 -8.91
CA VAL A 174 -10.14 -13.26 -10.10
C VAL A 174 -11.04 -12.69 -11.19
N GLU A 175 -12.21 -13.26 -11.42
CA GLU A 175 -13.13 -12.79 -12.46
C GLU A 175 -13.67 -11.38 -12.16
N LYS A 176 -13.90 -11.08 -10.87
CA LYS A 176 -14.29 -9.73 -10.46
C LYS A 176 -13.15 -8.73 -10.64
N VAL A 177 -11.93 -9.14 -10.24
CA VAL A 177 -10.73 -8.30 -10.43
C VAL A 177 -10.48 -8.02 -11.90
N LYS A 178 -10.56 -9.03 -12.77
CA LYS A 178 -10.40 -8.86 -14.23
C LYS A 178 -11.42 -7.88 -14.80
N LYS A 179 -12.68 -7.97 -14.36
CA LYS A 179 -13.74 -7.06 -14.78
C LYS A 179 -13.42 -5.61 -14.37
N GLU A 180 -13.01 -5.40 -13.12
CA GLU A 180 -12.64 -4.08 -12.62
C GLU A 180 -11.37 -3.56 -13.29
N TYR A 181 -10.37 -4.42 -13.55
CA TYR A 181 -9.16 -4.07 -14.28
C TYR A 181 -9.47 -3.63 -15.71
N GLY A 182 -10.34 -4.34 -16.44
CA GLY A 182 -10.74 -3.96 -17.79
C GLY A 182 -11.39 -2.57 -17.88
N SER A 183 -11.93 -2.06 -16.78
CA SER A 183 -12.46 -0.70 -16.66
C SER A 183 -11.43 0.31 -16.13
N ASN A 184 -10.30 -0.16 -15.57
CA ASN A 184 -9.29 0.64 -14.87
C ASN A 184 -7.88 0.11 -15.23
N GLU A 185 -7.50 0.28 -16.49
CA GLU A 185 -6.20 -0.20 -16.99
C GLU A 185 -5.04 0.41 -16.17
N GLY A 186 -4.11 -0.45 -15.79
CA GLY A 186 -2.97 -0.07 -14.94
C GLY A 186 -3.24 -0.13 -13.43
N MET A 187 -4.45 -0.49 -13.01
CA MET A 187 -4.75 -0.74 -11.59
C MET A 187 -3.85 -1.83 -11.02
N LEU A 188 -3.18 -1.55 -9.90
CA LEU A 188 -2.39 -2.52 -9.17
C LEU A 188 -3.27 -3.19 -8.12
N TYR A 189 -3.40 -4.52 -8.22
CA TYR A 189 -4.20 -5.30 -7.29
C TYR A 189 -3.37 -6.35 -6.56
N MET A 190 -3.69 -6.58 -5.28
CA MET A 190 -3.08 -7.59 -4.43
C MET A 190 -4.18 -8.39 -3.72
N PRO A 191 -4.38 -9.67 -4.06
CA PRO A 191 -5.28 -10.54 -3.29
C PRO A 191 -4.68 -10.86 -1.92
N ILE A 192 -5.54 -10.86 -0.90
CA ILE A 192 -5.24 -11.39 0.42
C ILE A 192 -5.62 -12.87 0.43
N VAL A 193 -4.70 -13.75 0.80
CA VAL A 193 -4.92 -15.18 0.83
C VAL A 193 -4.53 -15.76 2.18
N ASN A 194 -5.52 -16.31 2.87
CA ASN A 194 -5.31 -17.02 4.12
C ASN A 194 -4.94 -18.48 3.79
N LEU A 195 -3.70 -18.86 4.01
CA LEU A 195 -3.21 -20.21 3.63
C LEU A 195 -3.82 -21.35 4.44
N TRP A 196 -4.59 -21.07 5.48
CA TRP A 196 -5.41 -22.08 6.19
C TRP A 196 -6.75 -22.37 5.50
N ASP A 197 -7.16 -21.58 4.52
CA ASP A 197 -8.40 -21.80 3.79
C ASP A 197 -8.21 -22.95 2.77
N LYS A 198 -9.23 -23.79 2.63
CA LYS A 198 -9.18 -24.96 1.73
C LYS A 198 -8.91 -24.58 0.28
N GLU A 199 -9.43 -23.43 -0.14
CA GLU A 199 -9.34 -22.95 -1.53
C GLU A 199 -8.11 -22.04 -1.77
N ALA A 200 -7.24 -21.85 -0.78
CA ALA A 200 -6.12 -20.91 -0.87
C ALA A 200 -5.23 -21.17 -2.08
N VAL A 201 -4.77 -22.41 -2.25
CA VAL A 201 -3.90 -22.80 -3.36
C VAL A 201 -4.63 -22.65 -4.70
N ALA A 202 -5.87 -23.13 -4.79
CA ALA A 202 -6.68 -23.04 -6.01
C ALA A 202 -6.95 -21.57 -6.40
N THR A 203 -7.20 -20.71 -5.41
CA THR A 203 -7.36 -19.27 -5.62
C THR A 203 -6.11 -18.65 -6.22
N ILE A 204 -4.92 -18.91 -5.64
CA ILE A 204 -3.64 -18.40 -6.15
C ILE A 204 -3.39 -18.89 -7.57
N GLN A 205 -3.56 -20.20 -7.84
CA GLN A 205 -3.36 -20.78 -9.16
C GLN A 205 -4.33 -20.20 -10.20
N THR A 206 -5.58 -19.91 -9.79
CA THR A 206 -6.57 -19.25 -10.65
C THR A 206 -6.14 -17.84 -11.01
N PHE A 207 -5.57 -17.08 -10.06
CA PHE A 207 -4.97 -15.79 -10.34
C PHE A 207 -3.78 -15.92 -11.29
N ILE A 208 -2.80 -16.76 -10.99
CA ILE A 208 -1.61 -16.96 -11.85
C ILE A 208 -2.00 -17.26 -13.31
N LYS A 209 -3.05 -18.06 -13.50
CA LYS A 209 -3.52 -18.45 -14.83
C LYS A 209 -4.24 -17.33 -15.58
N ASN A 210 -4.98 -16.46 -14.89
CA ASN A 210 -5.95 -15.56 -15.52
C ASN A 210 -5.63 -14.08 -15.36
N PHE A 211 -4.94 -13.69 -14.30
CA PHE A 211 -4.58 -12.30 -14.01
C PHE A 211 -3.44 -12.31 -12.99
N THR A 212 -2.22 -11.99 -13.43
CA THR A 212 -1.06 -11.92 -12.53
C THR A 212 -1.12 -10.63 -11.70
N PRO A 213 -1.42 -10.70 -10.39
CA PRO A 213 -1.45 -9.52 -9.54
C PRO A 213 -0.03 -9.02 -9.26
N ILE A 214 0.10 -7.77 -8.81
CA ILE A 214 1.42 -7.19 -8.49
C ILE A 214 2.09 -7.90 -7.31
N ALA A 215 1.29 -8.36 -6.35
CA ALA A 215 1.73 -9.11 -5.17
C ALA A 215 0.60 -10.01 -4.65
N TYR A 216 0.93 -10.95 -3.76
CA TYR A 216 -0.01 -11.68 -2.92
C TYR A 216 0.29 -11.40 -1.46
N GLU A 217 -0.70 -10.98 -0.69
CA GLU A 217 -0.61 -10.96 0.77
C GLU A 217 -0.95 -12.35 1.30
N LEU A 218 0.04 -13.01 1.92
CA LEU A 218 -0.09 -14.35 2.46
C LEU A 218 -0.19 -14.29 3.99
N CYS A 219 -1.29 -14.83 4.52
CA CYS A 219 -1.49 -14.99 5.95
C CYS A 219 -1.45 -16.47 6.31
N PHE A 220 -0.69 -16.84 7.34
CA PHE A 220 -0.57 -18.22 7.82
C PHE A 220 -0.31 -18.24 9.32
N LYS A 221 -0.96 -19.20 10.01
CA LYS A 221 -0.89 -19.31 11.47
C LYS A 221 0.26 -20.19 11.96
N ASP A 222 0.86 -20.96 11.04
CA ASP A 222 1.87 -21.96 11.35
C ASP A 222 2.88 -21.98 10.21
N ASP A 223 4.16 -21.93 10.53
CA ASP A 223 5.27 -21.99 9.57
C ASP A 223 5.47 -23.40 8.95
N ALA A 224 4.87 -24.42 9.54
CA ALA A 224 4.78 -25.77 8.98
C ALA A 224 3.58 -25.94 8.02
N ASN A 225 2.79 -24.90 7.74
CA ASN A 225 1.64 -25.00 6.84
C ASN A 225 2.05 -25.52 5.46
N PRO A 226 1.49 -26.68 4.99
CA PRO A 226 1.89 -27.30 3.72
C PRO A 226 1.61 -26.42 2.50
N ASN A 227 0.68 -25.47 2.59
CA ASN A 227 0.33 -24.55 1.50
C ASN A 227 1.40 -23.47 1.28
N LEU A 228 2.37 -23.30 2.18
CA LEU A 228 3.52 -22.40 1.96
C LEU A 228 4.34 -22.78 0.71
N LYS A 229 4.25 -24.05 0.23
CA LYS A 229 4.90 -24.47 -1.02
C LYS A 229 4.44 -23.67 -2.25
N ILE A 230 3.25 -23.03 -2.19
CA ILE A 230 2.72 -22.19 -3.27
C ILE A 230 3.58 -20.95 -3.53
N ILE A 231 4.38 -20.53 -2.55
CA ILE A 231 5.31 -19.39 -2.66
C ILE A 231 6.22 -19.51 -3.89
N ASP A 232 6.66 -20.74 -4.23
CA ASP A 232 7.50 -20.99 -5.39
C ASP A 232 6.77 -20.72 -6.72
N GLU A 233 5.49 -21.05 -6.78
CA GLU A 233 4.65 -20.77 -7.96
C GLU A 233 4.39 -19.27 -8.09
N ILE A 234 4.07 -18.59 -6.99
CA ILE A 234 3.89 -17.13 -6.96
C ILE A 234 5.16 -16.43 -7.46
N ALA A 235 6.33 -16.78 -6.91
CA ALA A 235 7.59 -16.16 -7.31
C ALA A 235 7.89 -16.38 -8.81
N LYS A 236 7.59 -17.57 -9.34
CA LYS A 236 7.76 -17.88 -10.78
C LYS A 236 6.79 -17.12 -11.67
N SER A 237 5.62 -16.74 -11.16
CA SER A 237 4.64 -15.95 -11.92
C SER A 237 5.04 -14.48 -12.11
N GLY A 238 6.05 -14.03 -11.37
CA GLY A 238 6.51 -12.63 -11.37
C GLY A 238 5.80 -11.74 -10.34
N SER A 239 4.86 -12.28 -9.57
CA SER A 239 4.24 -11.53 -8.48
C SER A 239 5.15 -11.46 -7.26
N ARG A 240 5.04 -10.38 -6.50
CA ARG A 240 5.72 -10.22 -5.23
C ARG A 240 4.99 -10.96 -4.12
N ILE A 241 5.69 -11.23 -3.03
CA ILE A 241 5.17 -11.90 -1.85
C ILE A 241 5.19 -10.92 -0.69
N TRP A 242 3.99 -10.64 -0.17
CA TRP A 242 3.78 -9.79 0.99
C TRP A 242 3.49 -10.66 2.21
N MET A 243 4.22 -10.41 3.29
CA MET A 243 4.01 -11.02 4.61
C MET A 243 3.89 -9.93 5.66
N ASN A 244 3.04 -10.18 6.65
CA ASN A 244 2.82 -9.26 7.78
C ASN A 244 3.63 -9.73 8.99
N THR A 245 4.35 -8.81 9.64
CA THR A 245 5.09 -9.09 10.88
C THR A 245 4.41 -8.51 12.12
N LEU A 246 3.12 -8.13 11.98
CA LEU A 246 2.39 -7.38 12.99
C LEU A 246 2.09 -8.20 14.26
N TRP A 247 1.76 -9.47 14.08
CA TRP A 247 1.49 -10.44 15.16
C TRP A 247 1.55 -11.89 14.66
N ASP A 248 1.78 -12.82 15.55
CA ASP A 248 2.09 -14.23 15.31
C ASP A 248 1.13 -14.96 14.37
N SER A 249 -0.17 -14.73 14.55
CA SER A 249 -1.22 -15.41 13.78
C SER A 249 -1.29 -15.04 12.29
N LEU A 250 -0.56 -14.00 11.86
CA LEU A 250 -0.46 -13.61 10.45
C LEU A 250 0.76 -14.21 9.75
N CYS A 251 1.76 -14.67 10.50
CA CYS A 251 3.07 -15.03 9.96
C CYS A 251 3.71 -16.24 10.64
N GLY A 252 2.91 -17.12 11.24
CA GLY A 252 3.41 -18.35 11.86
C GLY A 252 4.42 -18.13 12.98
N GLY A 253 4.27 -17.05 13.76
CA GLY A 253 5.17 -16.69 14.85
C GLY A 253 6.43 -15.93 14.43
N HIS A 254 6.56 -15.53 13.17
CA HIS A 254 7.71 -14.73 12.69
C HIS A 254 7.43 -13.23 12.74
N ASP A 255 6.77 -12.75 13.80
CA ASP A 255 6.40 -11.36 14.00
C ASP A 255 7.54 -10.47 14.51
N ASP A 256 7.27 -9.16 14.60
CA ASP A 256 8.26 -8.16 15.03
C ASP A 256 8.66 -8.34 16.50
N GLU A 257 7.74 -8.75 17.37
CA GLU A 257 8.01 -8.94 18.80
C GLU A 257 9.00 -10.09 18.98
N ASN A 258 8.73 -11.26 18.38
CA ASN A 258 9.62 -12.41 18.41
C ASN A 258 10.98 -12.11 17.74
N ALA A 259 10.99 -11.35 16.65
CA ALA A 259 12.24 -10.94 16.01
C ALA A 259 13.13 -10.08 16.92
N LEU A 260 12.54 -9.20 17.73
CA LEU A 260 13.26 -8.33 18.65
C LEU A 260 13.66 -9.04 19.95
N LEU A 261 12.81 -9.92 20.46
CA LEU A 261 13.03 -10.63 21.74
C LEU A 261 13.96 -11.84 21.57
N GLU A 262 13.89 -12.55 20.45
CA GLU A 262 14.67 -13.76 20.22
C GLU A 262 15.80 -13.53 19.22
N SER A 263 15.47 -13.42 17.91
CA SER A 263 16.46 -13.27 16.84
C SER A 263 15.84 -12.76 15.54
N LYS A 264 16.38 -11.68 15.00
CA LYS A 264 16.00 -11.16 13.67
C LYS A 264 16.20 -12.19 12.55
N ASP A 265 17.29 -12.95 12.61
CA ASP A 265 17.58 -13.97 11.59
C ASP A 265 16.62 -15.15 11.66
N LYS A 266 16.17 -15.52 12.87
CA LYS A 266 15.20 -16.60 13.07
C LYS A 266 13.83 -16.21 12.51
N HIS A 267 13.40 -14.96 12.66
CA HIS A 267 12.07 -14.50 12.31
C HIS A 267 12.06 -13.74 10.97
N TRP A 268 12.57 -12.52 10.89
CA TRP A 268 12.62 -11.79 9.61
C TRP A 268 13.46 -12.50 8.56
N GLY A 269 14.60 -13.12 8.99
CA GLY A 269 15.43 -13.93 8.11
C GLY A 269 14.70 -15.14 7.53
N TRP A 270 13.78 -15.75 8.29
CA TRP A 270 12.90 -16.82 7.79
C TRP A 270 12.02 -16.33 6.66
N MET A 271 11.38 -15.18 6.81
CA MET A 271 10.54 -14.59 5.75
C MET A 271 11.33 -14.35 4.46
N LEU A 272 12.54 -13.79 4.58
CA LEU A 272 13.39 -13.55 3.41
C LEU A 272 13.80 -14.86 2.72
N LYS A 273 14.10 -15.92 3.48
CA LYS A 273 14.36 -17.27 2.94
C LYS A 273 13.13 -17.84 2.21
N HIS A 274 11.92 -17.48 2.65
CA HIS A 274 10.66 -17.80 2.01
C HIS A 274 10.20 -16.76 0.98
N LYS A 275 11.18 -16.02 0.40
CA LYS A 275 10.98 -15.11 -0.74
C LYS A 275 10.02 -13.94 -0.48
N ALA A 276 9.80 -13.59 0.79
CA ALA A 276 9.09 -12.34 1.08
C ALA A 276 9.87 -11.17 0.49
N THR A 277 9.23 -10.36 -0.32
CA THR A 277 9.79 -9.15 -0.94
C THR A 277 9.04 -7.89 -0.51
N MET A 278 7.96 -8.05 0.24
CA MET A 278 7.16 -6.98 0.84
C MET A 278 6.85 -7.37 2.28
N ILE A 279 7.29 -6.56 3.24
CA ILE A 279 7.12 -6.84 4.68
C ILE A 279 6.40 -5.66 5.32
N GLN A 280 5.22 -5.93 5.87
CA GLN A 280 4.43 -4.95 6.62
C GLN A 280 4.72 -5.09 8.11
N THR A 281 5.15 -3.99 8.74
CA THR A 281 5.54 -3.88 10.14
C THR A 281 4.88 -2.69 10.85
#